data_a533b9b7cb1c424095b1814ea6a3f415
#
_entry.id   a533b9b7cb1c424095b1814ea6a3f415
#
_cell.length_a   1.000
_cell.length_b   1.000
_cell.length_c   1.000
_cell.angle_alpha   90.00
_cell.angle_beta   90.00
_cell.angle_gamma   90.00
#
_symmetry.space_group_name_H-M   'P 1'
#
loop_
_entity.id
_entity.type
_entity.pdbx_description
1 polymer ?
#
loop_
_entity_poly.entity_id
_entity_poly.type
_entity_poly.pdbx_seq_one_letter_code
_entity_poly.pdbx_strand_id
1 'polypeptide(L)'
;MLAAHMNRFRIVDRADTLYRIPGPVVRDSRLRGGRTNEGCRWMATIGYRQDGYAKVIGGARYTADLTQAGLAHARFKRAGVAHARIRHLDLERARALPGVLAVICHKDVPAVRFGGLIDDRTLFAADVVRWEGEILAAVAALTPHIAERAVELIDVELEPLPPVLDLEAALEPGSPPVHEDWATYRANDDLIRAGNDASRSVIIRGDADAAMASADAIVRSRYVVDSSQPAPLEPRAVVAEWQGDRVTVWSSTQMPFAAREFIAETLDLPQRSVRVIVTHVGGGFGGKSGGHFEPHVVALARAAGRPVRLVLDRKEEFLLPDHRRERMVLELESGVTQDGTVLARRGRILVDNVAYSGAEPLFSQLAAMIAAGPYRLPSVHITSHCIYTNTQPSGAVRAPTGPAVTWAREQHIDEIADRLAMDPLELRRRNLMRDGDESPTGQVFDEISAIEVMDRAVTLIGYGEDL
;
A
#
# COMPACT_ATOMS: atom_id res chain seq x y z
N MET A 1 -0.36 15.04 4.38
CA MET A 1 1.01 15.58 4.29
C MET A 1 1.88 14.84 3.27
N LEU A 2 1.86 13.51 3.18
CA LEU A 2 2.59 12.82 2.08
C LEU A 2 2.04 13.20 0.69
N ALA A 3 0.73 13.25 0.50
CA ALA A 3 0.10 13.63 -0.78
C ALA A 3 0.41 15.07 -1.21
N ALA A 4 0.54 16.00 -0.27
CA ALA A 4 0.84 17.41 -0.59
C ALA A 4 2.29 17.66 -1.03
N HIS A 5 3.22 16.73 -0.74
CA HIS A 5 4.62 16.83 -1.18
C HIS A 5 4.89 16.09 -2.50
N MET A 6 4.03 15.16 -2.91
CA MET A 6 4.18 14.38 -4.15
C MET A 6 3.46 14.98 -5.37
N ASN A 7 2.61 16.00 -5.20
CA ASN A 7 1.85 16.67 -6.28
C ASN A 7 2.71 17.50 -7.26
N ARG A 8 4.01 17.26 -7.39
CA ARG A 8 4.89 17.99 -8.34
C ARG A 8 5.52 17.14 -9.43
N PHE A 9 5.09 15.89 -9.58
CA PHE A 9 5.52 15.06 -10.70
C PHE A 9 4.45 15.05 -11.79
N ARG A 10 4.54 16.00 -12.73
CA ARG A 10 3.82 15.91 -14.00
C ARG A 10 4.57 14.95 -14.90
N ILE A 11 3.95 13.85 -15.27
CA ILE A 11 4.34 13.06 -16.43
C ILE A 11 3.74 13.79 -17.64
N VAL A 12 4.57 14.47 -18.39
CA VAL A 12 4.13 15.29 -19.52
C VAL A 12 4.29 14.51 -20.80
N ASP A 13 3.19 14.44 -21.54
CA ASP A 13 3.20 14.15 -22.96
C ASP A 13 3.56 15.46 -23.71
N ARG A 14 4.85 15.75 -23.83
CA ARG A 14 5.51 16.63 -24.82
C ARG A 14 6.97 16.88 -24.40
N ALA A 15 7.87 16.58 -25.32
CA ALA A 15 9.28 16.97 -25.25
C ALA A 15 9.39 18.51 -25.24
N ASP A 16 9.52 19.13 -24.09
CA ASP A 16 10.09 20.46 -23.88
C ASP A 16 9.62 21.12 -22.57
N THR A 17 9.79 20.46 -21.41
CA THR A 17 9.79 21.25 -20.16
C THR A 17 10.52 20.48 -19.05
N LEU A 18 11.78 20.78 -18.89
CA LEU A 18 12.60 20.36 -17.75
C LEU A 18 12.10 21.08 -16.48
N TYR A 19 11.48 20.36 -15.57
CA TYR A 19 11.22 20.87 -14.22
C TYR A 19 12.44 20.62 -13.32
N ARG A 20 13.19 21.68 -13.02
CA ARG A 20 14.12 21.70 -11.89
C ARG A 20 13.31 21.81 -10.60
N ILE A 21 13.49 20.88 -9.69
CA ILE A 21 13.03 20.99 -8.30
C ILE A 21 14.00 21.94 -7.58
N PRO A 22 13.57 23.13 -7.11
CA PRO A 22 14.41 23.94 -6.23
C PRO A 22 14.20 23.41 -4.80
N GLY A 23 15.06 22.49 -4.37
CA GLY A 23 15.23 22.19 -2.95
C GLY A 23 16.32 23.08 -2.37
N PRO A 24 16.19 23.61 -1.15
CA PRO A 24 17.29 24.30 -0.50
C PRO A 24 18.36 23.27 -0.17
N VAL A 25 19.46 23.31 -0.92
CA VAL A 25 20.71 22.67 -0.49
C VAL A 25 21.21 23.49 0.69
N VAL A 26 20.96 23.02 1.90
CA VAL A 26 21.64 23.52 3.09
C VAL A 26 23.08 23.01 3.00
N ARG A 27 23.94 23.81 2.37
CA ARG A 27 25.38 23.64 2.47
C ARG A 27 25.81 24.15 3.85
N ASP A 28 25.79 23.30 4.85
CA ASP A 28 26.53 23.59 6.08
C ASP A 28 28.01 23.24 5.87
N SER A 29 28.77 24.28 5.52
CA SER A 29 30.24 24.19 5.30
C SER A 29 31.04 23.83 6.55
N ARG A 30 30.41 23.55 7.69
CA ARG A 30 31.04 23.20 8.97
C ARG A 30 31.26 21.71 9.20
N LEU A 31 30.76 20.84 8.28
CA LEU A 31 30.98 19.40 8.38
C LEU A 31 32.23 18.88 7.64
N ARG A 32 33.08 19.77 7.11
CA ARG A 32 34.41 19.40 6.61
C ARG A 32 35.42 19.47 7.75
N GLY A 33 35.37 18.52 8.65
CA GLY A 33 36.36 18.40 9.73
C GLY A 33 36.43 16.97 10.24
N GLY A 34 37.52 16.28 9.87
CA GLY A 34 38.10 15.17 10.60
C GLY A 34 37.20 13.97 10.88
N ARG A 35 37.39 12.88 10.13
CA ARG A 35 36.96 11.54 10.55
C ARG A 35 37.65 11.16 11.85
N THR A 36 37.16 11.58 12.97
CA THR A 36 37.47 11.00 14.27
C THR A 36 36.36 10.04 14.65
N ASN A 37 36.71 8.90 15.25
CA ASN A 37 35.86 7.83 15.74
C ASN A 37 34.74 8.27 16.72
N GLU A 38 34.45 9.55 16.82
CA GLU A 38 33.42 10.13 17.71
C GLU A 38 31.98 9.95 17.23
N GLY A 39 31.78 9.77 15.91
CA GLY A 39 30.42 9.50 15.36
C GLY A 39 29.82 8.18 15.84
N CYS A 40 30.63 7.18 16.15
CA CYS A 40 30.17 5.92 16.73
C CYS A 40 29.89 6.02 18.24
N ARG A 41 30.40 7.02 18.94
CA ARG A 41 30.21 7.19 20.40
C ARG A 41 28.80 7.67 20.76
N TRP A 42 28.12 8.38 19.85
CA TRP A 42 26.73 8.80 20.05
C TRP A 42 25.75 7.63 20.00
N MET A 43 26.00 6.61 19.19
CA MET A 43 25.16 5.41 19.17
C MET A 43 25.41 4.48 20.37
N ALA A 44 26.60 4.53 20.97
CA ALA A 44 26.93 3.75 22.18
C ALA A 44 26.39 4.36 23.49
N THR A 45 25.92 5.61 23.46
CA THR A 45 25.32 6.30 24.62
C THR A 45 23.80 6.40 24.53
N ILE A 46 23.15 5.87 23.47
CA ILE A 46 21.72 5.70 23.43
C ILE A 46 21.40 4.54 24.38
N GLY A 47 21.08 4.93 25.60
CA GLY A 47 20.65 4.00 26.63
C GLY A 47 19.48 3.11 26.18
N TYR A 48 19.11 2.17 26.99
CA TYR A 48 18.05 1.22 26.79
C TYR A 48 16.82 1.86 26.11
N ARG A 49 16.18 1.12 25.20
CA ARG A 49 14.92 1.51 24.58
C ARG A 49 13.93 1.99 25.65
N GLN A 50 13.44 3.23 25.56
CA GLN A 50 12.63 3.87 26.59
C GLN A 50 11.36 3.08 26.96
N ASP A 51 10.71 2.44 25.96
CA ASP A 51 9.50 1.64 26.15
C ASP A 51 9.82 0.14 26.37
N GLY A 52 11.09 -0.25 26.40
CA GLY A 52 11.52 -1.63 26.51
C GLY A 52 11.16 -2.27 27.85
N TYR A 53 11.41 -1.57 28.93
CA TYR A 53 11.13 -2.08 30.28
C TYR A 53 9.66 -2.42 30.49
N ALA A 54 8.75 -1.51 30.13
CA ALA A 54 7.32 -1.75 30.23
C ALA A 54 6.86 -2.98 29.43
N LYS A 55 7.49 -3.24 28.29
CA LYS A 55 7.17 -4.42 27.44
C LYS A 55 7.62 -5.72 28.07
N VAL A 56 8.84 -5.79 28.58
CA VAL A 56 9.40 -7.05 29.12
C VAL A 56 8.79 -7.46 30.46
N ILE A 57 8.26 -6.51 31.25
CA ILE A 57 7.55 -6.79 32.52
C ILE A 57 6.04 -6.95 32.35
N GLY A 58 5.49 -6.88 31.12
CA GLY A 58 4.05 -6.94 30.86
C GLY A 58 3.27 -5.69 31.28
N GLY A 59 3.95 -4.58 31.56
CA GLY A 59 3.32 -3.30 31.93
C GLY A 59 2.87 -2.46 30.73
N ALA A 60 3.29 -2.79 29.51
CA ALA A 60 2.88 -2.10 28.30
C ALA A 60 1.38 -2.33 28.03
N ARG A 61 0.65 -1.25 27.74
CA ARG A 61 -0.78 -1.32 27.41
C ARG A 61 -0.98 -1.17 25.90
N TYR A 62 -1.67 -2.15 25.31
CA TYR A 62 -2.11 -2.14 23.92
C TYR A 62 -3.58 -1.74 23.82
N THR A 63 -4.06 -1.41 22.63
CA THR A 63 -5.46 -0.95 22.45
C THR A 63 -6.46 -2.02 22.88
N ALA A 64 -6.16 -3.30 22.68
CA ALA A 64 -7.01 -4.42 23.10
C ALA A 64 -7.11 -4.56 24.65
N ASP A 65 -6.13 -4.03 25.41
CA ASP A 65 -6.09 -4.11 26.89
C ASP A 65 -6.91 -3.01 27.58
N LEU A 66 -7.39 -2.03 26.81
CA LEU A 66 -8.14 -0.91 27.38
C LEU A 66 -9.49 -1.36 27.90
N THR A 67 -9.80 -0.99 29.12
CA THR A 67 -11.09 -1.24 29.77
C THR A 67 -11.71 0.09 30.18
N GLN A 68 -13.00 0.24 29.92
CA GLN A 68 -13.80 1.41 30.26
C GLN A 68 -15.13 0.98 30.83
N ALA A 69 -15.73 1.81 31.68
CA ALA A 69 -17.04 1.53 32.24
C ALA A 69 -18.10 1.49 31.10
N GLY A 70 -18.91 0.43 31.10
CA GLY A 70 -19.96 0.25 30.08
C GLY A 70 -19.46 -0.13 28.71
N LEU A 71 -18.19 -0.58 28.57
CA LEU A 71 -17.60 -0.98 27.31
C LEU A 71 -18.42 -2.05 26.59
N ALA A 72 -18.81 -1.76 25.34
CA ALA A 72 -19.45 -2.70 24.43
C ALA A 72 -18.43 -3.29 23.44
N HIS A 73 -18.83 -4.38 22.77
CA HIS A 73 -17.98 -5.13 21.85
C HIS A 73 -18.54 -5.10 20.43
N ALA A 74 -17.68 -4.79 19.47
CA ALA A 74 -18.06 -4.74 18.08
C ALA A 74 -17.70 -6.01 17.30
N ARG A 75 -18.54 -6.35 16.29
CA ARG A 75 -18.27 -7.34 15.24
C ARG A 75 -18.85 -6.85 13.91
N PHE A 76 -18.32 -7.38 12.80
CA PHE A 76 -18.75 -7.02 11.45
C PHE A 76 -19.44 -8.19 10.75
N LYS A 77 -20.53 -7.88 10.02
CA LYS A 77 -21.08 -8.76 8.99
C LYS A 77 -20.31 -8.49 7.69
N ARG A 78 -19.61 -9.51 7.20
CA ARG A 78 -18.88 -9.46 5.94
C ARG A 78 -19.63 -10.19 4.84
N ALA A 79 -19.33 -9.86 3.60
CA ALA A 79 -20.01 -10.41 2.43
C ALA A 79 -19.76 -11.92 2.23
N GLY A 80 -18.52 -12.38 2.37
CA GLY A 80 -18.15 -13.80 2.18
C GLY A 80 -18.12 -14.28 0.73
N VAL A 81 -18.27 -13.37 -0.25
CA VAL A 81 -18.23 -13.65 -1.70
C VAL A 81 -17.39 -12.57 -2.40
N ALA A 82 -16.76 -12.94 -3.50
CA ALA A 82 -15.86 -12.04 -4.23
C ALA A 82 -16.62 -10.92 -4.97
N HIS A 83 -17.80 -11.21 -5.56
CA HIS A 83 -18.58 -10.24 -6.32
C HIS A 83 -20.06 -10.62 -6.31
N ALA A 84 -20.90 -9.70 -5.88
CA ALA A 84 -22.35 -9.91 -5.86
C ALA A 84 -23.12 -8.59 -5.79
N ARG A 85 -24.35 -8.60 -6.25
CA ARG A 85 -25.32 -7.55 -5.99
C ARG A 85 -26.05 -7.84 -4.68
N ILE A 86 -26.17 -6.84 -3.81
CA ILE A 86 -26.95 -6.94 -2.56
C ILE A 86 -28.43 -6.72 -2.92
N ARG A 87 -29.24 -7.79 -2.81
CA ARG A 87 -30.68 -7.74 -3.08
C ARG A 87 -31.47 -7.37 -1.85
N HIS A 88 -31.03 -7.87 -0.68
CA HIS A 88 -31.66 -7.61 0.60
C HIS A 88 -30.65 -7.66 1.73
N LEU A 89 -30.86 -6.80 2.73
CA LEU A 89 -30.13 -6.77 3.99
C LEU A 89 -31.11 -6.50 5.12
N ASP A 90 -31.36 -7.52 5.97
CA ASP A 90 -32.26 -7.42 7.11
C ASP A 90 -31.48 -7.49 8.43
N LEU A 91 -31.68 -6.48 9.27
CA LEU A 91 -31.00 -6.32 10.56
C LEU A 91 -31.92 -6.59 11.77
N GLU A 92 -33.22 -6.80 11.54
CA GLU A 92 -34.24 -6.81 12.62
C GLU A 92 -34.01 -7.93 13.62
N ARG A 93 -33.70 -9.14 13.17
CA ARG A 93 -33.40 -10.28 14.06
C ARG A 93 -32.16 -10.05 14.91
N ALA A 94 -31.15 -9.39 14.34
CA ALA A 94 -29.95 -9.03 15.08
C ALA A 94 -30.24 -7.92 16.11
N ARG A 95 -31.02 -6.91 15.74
CA ARG A 95 -31.46 -5.82 16.65
C ARG A 95 -32.30 -6.32 17.81
N ALA A 96 -33.13 -7.33 17.58
CA ALA A 96 -34.01 -7.93 18.59
C ALA A 96 -33.28 -8.85 19.60
N LEU A 97 -32.03 -9.23 19.35
CA LEU A 97 -31.29 -10.14 20.23
C LEU A 97 -30.97 -9.44 21.57
N PRO A 98 -31.38 -9.99 22.73
CA PRO A 98 -31.05 -9.41 24.02
C PRO A 98 -29.57 -9.21 24.24
N GLY A 99 -29.19 -7.99 24.65
CA GLY A 99 -27.80 -7.59 24.86
C GLY A 99 -27.12 -6.97 23.64
N VAL A 100 -27.79 -6.89 22.48
CA VAL A 100 -27.38 -6.03 21.37
C VAL A 100 -27.76 -4.58 21.69
N LEU A 101 -26.83 -3.66 21.44
CA LEU A 101 -26.97 -2.25 21.74
C LEU A 101 -27.20 -1.42 20.48
N ALA A 102 -26.55 -1.78 19.38
CA ALA A 102 -26.71 -1.15 18.07
C ALA A 102 -26.37 -2.13 16.95
N VAL A 103 -27.06 -2.00 15.82
CA VAL A 103 -26.72 -2.63 14.54
C VAL A 103 -26.87 -1.56 13.47
N ILE A 104 -25.77 -1.27 12.75
CA ILE A 104 -25.70 -0.23 11.72
C ILE A 104 -25.27 -0.79 10.37
N CYS A 105 -25.68 -0.14 9.30
CA CYS A 105 -25.29 -0.42 7.92
C CYS A 105 -25.12 0.89 7.13
N HIS A 106 -25.04 0.81 5.80
CA HIS A 106 -24.89 1.97 4.92
C HIS A 106 -25.97 3.06 5.10
N LYS A 107 -27.17 2.72 5.61
CA LYS A 107 -28.28 3.66 5.84
C LYS A 107 -28.09 4.52 7.09
N ASP A 108 -27.21 4.10 8.00
CA ASP A 108 -27.00 4.70 9.33
C ASP A 108 -25.78 5.63 9.37
N VAL A 109 -25.07 5.81 8.25
CA VAL A 109 -23.87 6.63 8.11
C VAL A 109 -23.98 7.57 6.92
N PRO A 110 -23.18 8.65 6.85
CA PRO A 110 -23.16 9.51 5.67
C PRO A 110 -22.81 8.75 4.38
N ALA A 111 -23.51 9.05 3.30
CA ALA A 111 -23.24 8.47 1.98
C ALA A 111 -22.04 9.15 1.30
N VAL A 112 -20.89 9.14 1.99
CA VAL A 112 -19.63 9.73 1.50
C VAL A 112 -18.81 8.65 0.81
N ARG A 113 -18.29 8.96 -0.39
CA ARG A 113 -17.20 8.18 -1.00
C ARG A 113 -15.87 8.76 -0.54
N PHE A 114 -14.92 7.89 -0.31
CA PHE A 114 -13.58 8.23 0.11
C PHE A 114 -12.54 7.35 -0.59
N GLY A 115 -11.28 7.76 -0.56
CA GLY A 115 -10.17 7.03 -1.13
C GLY A 115 -8.85 7.76 -0.91
N GLY A 116 -7.78 7.23 -1.48
CA GLY A 116 -6.47 7.89 -1.46
C GLY A 116 -6.34 8.89 -2.60
N LEU A 117 -6.28 8.37 -3.82
CA LEU A 117 -6.19 9.15 -5.07
C LEU A 117 -7.46 9.05 -5.89
N ILE A 118 -8.33 8.10 -5.60
CA ILE A 118 -9.63 7.87 -6.24
C ILE A 118 -10.64 7.61 -5.13
N ASP A 119 -11.75 8.36 -5.10
CA ASP A 119 -12.81 8.19 -4.12
C ASP A 119 -13.80 7.12 -4.60
N ASP A 120 -13.39 5.86 -4.51
CA ASP A 120 -14.13 4.72 -5.02
C ASP A 120 -14.81 3.86 -3.94
N ARG A 121 -14.51 4.12 -2.64
CA ARG A 121 -14.94 3.32 -1.49
C ARG A 121 -16.03 4.02 -0.68
N THR A 122 -16.92 3.23 -0.09
CA THR A 122 -17.89 3.65 0.94
C THR A 122 -17.64 2.92 2.24
N LEU A 123 -18.15 3.41 3.37
CA LEU A 123 -17.91 2.80 4.68
C LEU A 123 -18.53 1.40 4.79
N PHE A 124 -19.74 1.22 4.26
CA PHE A 124 -20.44 -0.07 4.13
C PHE A 124 -20.83 -0.27 2.67
N ALA A 125 -20.80 -1.51 2.18
CA ALA A 125 -21.38 -1.81 0.88
C ALA A 125 -22.89 -1.55 0.90
N ALA A 126 -23.38 -0.83 -0.12
CA ALA A 126 -24.79 -0.51 -0.27
C ALA A 126 -25.50 -1.40 -1.31
N ASP A 127 -24.91 -1.51 -2.51
CA ASP A 127 -25.54 -2.14 -3.67
C ASP A 127 -24.75 -3.32 -4.23
N VAL A 128 -23.41 -3.23 -4.20
CA VAL A 128 -22.53 -4.22 -4.83
C VAL A 128 -21.39 -4.56 -3.87
N VAL A 129 -21.18 -5.86 -3.67
CA VAL A 129 -20.00 -6.45 -3.04
C VAL A 129 -18.93 -6.59 -4.12
N ARG A 130 -17.71 -6.10 -3.83
CA ARG A 130 -16.58 -6.16 -4.77
C ARG A 130 -15.44 -7.04 -4.31
N TRP A 131 -15.49 -7.52 -3.06
CA TRP A 131 -14.51 -8.48 -2.51
C TRP A 131 -15.07 -9.22 -1.29
N GLU A 132 -14.48 -10.35 -0.93
CA GLU A 132 -14.98 -11.29 0.08
C GLU A 132 -15.14 -10.67 1.48
N GLY A 133 -14.23 -9.81 1.88
CA GLY A 133 -14.20 -9.22 3.23
C GLY A 133 -14.98 -7.93 3.37
N GLU A 134 -15.76 -7.51 2.38
CA GLU A 134 -16.50 -6.26 2.40
C GLU A 134 -17.54 -6.20 3.53
N ILE A 135 -17.59 -5.06 4.22
CA ILE A 135 -18.44 -4.90 5.40
C ILE A 135 -19.83 -4.46 4.98
N LEU A 136 -20.85 -5.25 5.35
CA LEU A 136 -22.26 -4.99 5.07
C LEU A 136 -22.96 -4.31 6.25
N ALA A 137 -22.61 -4.71 7.47
CA ALA A 137 -23.16 -4.18 8.69
C ALA A 137 -22.17 -4.34 9.87
N ALA A 138 -22.39 -3.56 10.93
CA ALA A 138 -21.63 -3.63 12.15
C ALA A 138 -22.56 -3.72 13.37
N VAL A 139 -22.17 -4.53 14.36
CA VAL A 139 -22.93 -4.79 15.59
C VAL A 139 -22.12 -4.31 16.79
N ALA A 140 -22.79 -3.68 17.76
CA ALA A 140 -22.28 -3.44 19.12
C ALA A 140 -23.14 -4.18 20.12
N ALA A 141 -22.54 -4.96 21.02
CA ALA A 141 -23.24 -5.73 22.04
C ALA A 141 -22.51 -5.74 23.39
N LEU A 142 -23.18 -6.17 24.45
CA LEU A 142 -22.65 -6.23 25.82
C LEU A 142 -21.46 -7.18 25.96
N THR A 143 -21.38 -8.24 25.15
CA THR A 143 -20.28 -9.18 25.18
C THR A 143 -19.84 -9.55 23.74
N PRO A 144 -18.59 -10.02 23.54
CA PRO A 144 -18.14 -10.50 22.23
C PRO A 144 -19.04 -11.60 21.67
N HIS A 145 -19.44 -12.57 22.49
CA HIS A 145 -20.31 -13.68 22.09
C HIS A 145 -21.69 -13.21 21.59
N ILE A 146 -22.32 -12.24 22.28
CA ILE A 146 -23.60 -11.69 21.82
C ILE A 146 -23.40 -10.96 20.46
N ALA A 147 -22.28 -10.23 20.28
CA ALA A 147 -21.99 -9.58 19.01
C ALA A 147 -21.81 -10.59 17.87
N GLU A 148 -21.12 -11.70 18.11
CA GLU A 148 -20.93 -12.79 17.16
C GLU A 148 -22.28 -13.43 16.77
N ARG A 149 -23.10 -13.76 17.76
CA ARG A 149 -24.45 -14.32 17.53
C ARG A 149 -25.34 -13.33 16.77
N ALA A 150 -25.27 -12.04 17.05
CA ALA A 150 -26.02 -11.02 16.33
C ALA A 150 -25.62 -10.94 14.87
N VAL A 151 -24.32 -11.02 14.55
CA VAL A 151 -23.81 -11.05 13.16
C VAL A 151 -24.37 -12.22 12.38
N GLU A 152 -24.50 -13.40 13.00
CA GLU A 152 -25.11 -14.60 12.37
C GLU A 152 -26.60 -14.39 12.05
N LEU A 153 -27.31 -13.60 12.84
CA LEU A 153 -28.74 -13.29 12.67
C LEU A 153 -29.03 -12.23 11.62
N ILE A 154 -28.00 -11.54 11.11
CA ILE A 154 -28.16 -10.61 9.99
C ILE A 154 -28.38 -11.43 8.72
N ASP A 155 -29.56 -11.24 8.10
CA ASP A 155 -29.93 -11.92 6.87
C ASP A 155 -29.52 -11.09 5.65
N VAL A 156 -28.88 -11.74 4.68
CA VAL A 156 -28.34 -11.09 3.47
C VAL A 156 -28.66 -11.94 2.26
N GLU A 157 -29.36 -11.36 1.29
CA GLU A 157 -29.59 -11.97 -0.01
C GLU A 157 -28.60 -11.38 -1.02
N LEU A 158 -27.72 -12.23 -1.56
CA LEU A 158 -26.69 -11.87 -2.53
C LEU A 158 -26.97 -12.56 -3.86
N GLU A 159 -27.02 -11.80 -4.94
CA GLU A 159 -27.02 -12.30 -6.31
C GLU A 159 -25.57 -12.33 -6.83
N PRO A 160 -25.02 -13.53 -7.08
CA PRO A 160 -23.64 -13.64 -7.56
C PRO A 160 -23.42 -12.95 -8.91
N LEU A 161 -22.29 -12.25 -9.03
CA LEU A 161 -21.80 -11.65 -10.27
C LEU A 161 -20.48 -12.30 -10.67
N PRO A 162 -20.14 -12.36 -11.96
CA PRO A 162 -18.84 -12.84 -12.40
C PRO A 162 -17.71 -11.98 -11.81
N PRO A 163 -16.75 -12.56 -11.07
CA PRO A 163 -15.64 -11.79 -10.54
C PRO A 163 -14.51 -11.65 -11.57
N VAL A 164 -13.85 -10.50 -11.58
CA VAL A 164 -12.61 -10.24 -12.29
C VAL A 164 -11.45 -10.52 -11.33
N LEU A 165 -10.70 -11.59 -11.55
CA LEU A 165 -9.63 -12.04 -10.64
C LEU A 165 -8.24 -12.04 -11.28
N ASP A 166 -8.18 -12.01 -12.61
CA ASP A 166 -6.92 -12.03 -13.37
C ASP A 166 -6.57 -10.65 -13.90
N LEU A 167 -5.30 -10.24 -13.71
CA LEU A 167 -4.81 -8.91 -14.07
C LEU A 167 -4.78 -8.67 -15.58
N GLU A 168 -4.39 -9.68 -16.35
CA GLU A 168 -4.29 -9.55 -17.79
C GLU A 168 -5.67 -9.55 -18.42
N ALA A 169 -6.55 -10.47 -17.98
CA ALA A 169 -7.93 -10.54 -18.41
C ALA A 169 -8.74 -9.28 -18.05
N ALA A 170 -8.41 -8.60 -16.95
CA ALA A 170 -9.06 -7.35 -16.54
C ALA A 170 -8.85 -6.21 -17.56
N LEU A 171 -7.76 -6.23 -18.31
CA LEU A 171 -7.42 -5.22 -19.32
C LEU A 171 -7.89 -5.59 -20.74
N GLU A 172 -8.38 -6.81 -20.95
CA GLU A 172 -8.87 -7.24 -22.26
C GLU A 172 -10.11 -6.43 -22.68
N PRO A 173 -10.26 -6.13 -23.98
CA PRO A 173 -11.46 -5.51 -24.52
C PRO A 173 -12.71 -6.34 -24.19
N GLY A 174 -13.68 -5.71 -23.55
CA GLY A 174 -14.95 -6.37 -23.14
C GLY A 174 -14.92 -7.02 -21.76
N SER A 175 -13.82 -6.93 -21.02
CA SER A 175 -13.79 -7.31 -19.61
C SER A 175 -14.80 -6.48 -18.81
N PRO A 176 -15.65 -7.11 -17.95
CA PRO A 176 -16.61 -6.36 -17.15
C PRO A 176 -15.87 -5.43 -16.19
N PRO A 177 -16.31 -4.18 -16.03
CA PRO A 177 -15.70 -3.27 -15.08
C PRO A 177 -16.02 -3.70 -13.63
N VAL A 178 -15.03 -3.71 -12.77
CA VAL A 178 -15.20 -3.91 -11.31
C VAL A 178 -16.02 -2.76 -10.71
N HIS A 179 -15.87 -1.56 -11.27
CA HIS A 179 -16.67 -0.38 -10.96
C HIS A 179 -17.36 0.12 -12.22
N GLU A 180 -18.68 -0.07 -12.32
CA GLU A 180 -19.48 0.36 -13.48
C GLU A 180 -19.45 1.89 -13.66
N ASP A 181 -19.38 2.62 -12.54
CA ASP A 181 -19.39 4.07 -12.45
C ASP A 181 -18.00 4.73 -12.28
N TRP A 182 -16.92 4.00 -12.59
CA TRP A 182 -15.52 4.43 -12.40
C TRP A 182 -15.22 5.84 -12.91
N ALA A 183 -15.84 6.24 -14.02
CA ALA A 183 -15.61 7.53 -14.65
C ALA A 183 -16.19 8.71 -13.86
N THR A 184 -17.12 8.43 -12.94
CA THR A 184 -17.80 9.46 -12.11
C THR A 184 -17.09 9.73 -10.79
N TYR A 185 -16.12 8.91 -10.41
CA TYR A 185 -15.40 9.08 -9.15
C TYR A 185 -14.51 10.31 -9.17
N ARG A 186 -14.53 11.07 -8.08
CA ARG A 186 -13.51 12.08 -7.84
C ARG A 186 -12.15 11.38 -7.80
N ALA A 187 -11.20 11.86 -8.58
CA ALA A 187 -9.85 11.32 -8.65
C ALA A 187 -8.87 12.46 -8.88
N ASN A 188 -7.59 12.19 -8.63
CA ASN A 188 -6.54 13.13 -8.97
C ASN A 188 -6.49 13.30 -10.50
N ASP A 189 -6.47 14.56 -10.98
CA ASP A 189 -6.50 14.93 -12.41
C ASP A 189 -5.32 14.40 -13.23
N ASP A 190 -4.20 14.07 -12.56
CA ASP A 190 -3.00 13.54 -13.21
C ASP A 190 -3.09 12.02 -13.50
N LEU A 191 -4.14 11.32 -13.06
CA LEU A 191 -4.30 9.89 -13.29
C LEU A 191 -4.85 9.59 -14.69
N ILE A 192 -4.15 8.73 -15.44
CA ILE A 192 -4.64 8.17 -16.71
C ILE A 192 -5.48 6.92 -16.38
N ARG A 193 -6.79 6.99 -16.59
CA ARG A 193 -7.76 5.96 -16.16
C ARG A 193 -8.60 5.46 -17.34
N ALA A 194 -8.90 4.15 -17.37
CA ALA A 194 -9.79 3.56 -18.37
C ALA A 194 -10.37 2.21 -17.90
N GLY A 195 -11.65 2.14 -17.53
CA GLY A 195 -12.28 0.90 -17.08
C GLY A 195 -11.58 0.32 -15.85
N ASN A 196 -11.09 -0.92 -15.95
CA ASN A 196 -10.33 -1.57 -14.89
C ASN A 196 -8.88 -1.06 -14.74
N ASP A 197 -8.34 -0.29 -15.69
CA ASP A 197 -7.06 0.41 -15.53
C ASP A 197 -7.29 1.66 -14.67
N ALA A 198 -7.23 1.51 -13.36
CA ALA A 198 -7.46 2.56 -12.38
C ALA A 198 -6.43 3.69 -12.48
N SER A 199 -5.20 3.35 -12.88
CA SER A 199 -4.15 4.32 -13.11
C SER A 199 -3.06 3.71 -13.97
N ARG A 200 -2.59 4.48 -14.96
CA ARG A 200 -1.45 4.14 -15.80
C ARG A 200 -0.32 5.15 -15.62
N SER A 201 0.88 4.64 -15.44
CA SER A 201 2.10 5.45 -15.35
C SER A 201 3.09 5.02 -16.44
N VAL A 202 3.77 5.98 -17.05
CA VAL A 202 4.74 5.73 -18.10
C VAL A 202 6.03 6.48 -17.81
N ILE A 203 7.17 5.80 -17.95
CA ILE A 203 8.51 6.39 -17.90
C ILE A 203 9.12 6.23 -19.28
N ILE A 204 9.47 7.33 -19.91
CA ILE A 204 10.10 7.38 -21.23
C ILE A 204 11.38 8.20 -21.14
N ARG A 205 12.47 7.65 -21.69
CA ARG A 205 13.74 8.33 -21.93
C ARG A 205 14.35 7.81 -23.22
N GLY A 206 14.87 8.68 -24.06
CA GLY A 206 15.46 8.31 -25.35
C GLY A 206 14.46 7.63 -26.27
N ASP A 207 14.98 6.84 -27.20
CA ASP A 207 14.19 6.02 -28.13
C ASP A 207 14.49 4.53 -27.88
N ALA A 208 13.63 3.89 -27.09
CA ALA A 208 13.82 2.48 -26.74
C ALA A 208 13.66 1.55 -27.95
N ASP A 209 12.84 1.91 -28.94
CA ASP A 209 12.61 1.08 -30.12
C ASP A 209 13.83 1.08 -31.05
N ALA A 210 14.38 2.27 -31.32
CA ALA A 210 15.61 2.40 -32.11
C ALA A 210 16.80 1.74 -31.40
N ALA A 211 16.92 1.91 -30.07
CA ALA A 211 17.99 1.28 -29.29
C ALA A 211 17.87 -0.25 -29.24
N MET A 212 16.66 -0.80 -29.12
CA MET A 212 16.42 -2.26 -29.23
C MET A 212 16.79 -2.80 -30.61
N ALA A 213 16.48 -2.07 -31.69
CA ALA A 213 16.83 -2.48 -33.05
C ALA A 213 18.34 -2.51 -33.31
N SER A 214 19.14 -1.74 -32.55
CA SER A 214 20.60 -1.70 -32.65
C SER A 214 21.32 -2.66 -31.70
N ALA A 215 20.59 -3.40 -30.86
CA ALA A 215 21.17 -4.32 -29.89
C ALA A 215 21.66 -5.61 -30.54
N ASP A 216 22.76 -6.15 -30.03
CA ASP A 216 23.30 -7.47 -30.46
C ASP A 216 22.45 -8.63 -29.93
N ALA A 217 21.82 -8.44 -28.76
CA ALA A 217 20.91 -9.41 -28.17
C ALA A 217 19.74 -8.71 -27.46
N ILE A 218 18.58 -9.36 -27.48
CA ILE A 218 17.40 -8.96 -26.72
C ILE A 218 17.05 -10.08 -25.74
N VAL A 219 16.97 -9.74 -24.47
CA VAL A 219 16.54 -10.63 -23.38
C VAL A 219 15.16 -10.25 -22.94
N ARG A 220 14.25 -11.23 -22.81
CA ARG A 220 12.87 -11.06 -22.38
C ARG A 220 12.58 -11.94 -21.19
N SER A 221 11.98 -11.38 -20.16
CA SER A 221 11.67 -12.10 -18.94
C SER A 221 10.28 -11.73 -18.44
N ARG A 222 9.60 -12.70 -17.82
CA ARG A 222 8.30 -12.50 -17.19
C ARG A 222 8.32 -13.05 -15.77
N TYR A 223 7.95 -12.22 -14.80
CA TYR A 223 7.94 -12.54 -13.38
C TYR A 223 6.54 -12.35 -12.80
N VAL A 224 6.14 -13.26 -11.92
CA VAL A 224 4.88 -13.18 -11.20
C VAL A 224 5.20 -13.19 -9.70
N VAL A 225 4.68 -12.21 -8.98
CA VAL A 225 4.83 -12.11 -7.53
C VAL A 225 3.46 -12.10 -6.90
N ASP A 226 3.20 -13.08 -6.05
CA ASP A 226 1.96 -13.17 -5.31
C ASP A 226 1.91 -12.19 -4.14
N SER A 227 0.69 -11.97 -3.67
CA SER A 227 0.39 -11.15 -2.51
C SER A 227 0.99 -11.73 -1.22
N SER A 228 1.42 -10.87 -0.32
CA SER A 228 1.92 -11.27 1.00
C SER A 228 1.36 -10.41 2.13
N GLN A 229 1.19 -11.02 3.31
CA GLN A 229 0.64 -10.36 4.50
C GLN A 229 1.75 -10.00 5.49
N PRO A 230 1.72 -8.83 6.14
CA PRO A 230 2.71 -8.45 7.15
C PRO A 230 2.53 -9.21 8.47
N ALA A 231 1.33 -9.73 8.74
CA ALA A 231 0.94 -10.53 9.90
C ALA A 231 1.56 -10.05 11.23
N PRO A 232 1.32 -8.79 11.67
CA PRO A 232 1.86 -8.31 12.94
C PRO A 232 1.38 -9.17 14.09
N LEU A 233 2.21 -9.32 15.13
CA LEU A 233 1.86 -10.16 16.29
C LEU A 233 0.60 -9.64 17.01
N GLU A 234 0.47 -8.32 17.16
CA GLU A 234 -0.75 -7.67 17.65
C GLU A 234 -1.77 -7.53 16.50
N PRO A 235 -2.95 -8.20 16.58
CA PRO A 235 -4.07 -7.88 15.68
C PRO A 235 -4.57 -6.46 15.89
N ARG A 236 -5.33 -5.92 14.94
CA ARG A 236 -5.90 -4.58 15.10
C ARG A 236 -6.94 -4.52 16.20
N ALA A 237 -6.89 -3.40 16.90
CA ALA A 237 -7.89 -3.03 17.88
C ALA A 237 -8.21 -1.54 17.78
N VAL A 238 -9.48 -1.21 18.00
CA VAL A 238 -10.00 0.15 18.07
C VAL A 238 -10.96 0.26 19.25
N VAL A 239 -10.86 1.33 20.01
CA VAL A 239 -11.86 1.73 21.03
C VAL A 239 -12.32 3.13 20.70
N ALA A 240 -13.63 3.39 20.68
CA ALA A 240 -14.18 4.72 20.48
C ALA A 240 -15.15 5.09 21.60
N GLU A 241 -15.08 6.33 22.09
CA GLU A 241 -15.95 6.88 23.13
C GLU A 241 -16.36 8.30 22.79
N TRP A 242 -17.66 8.55 22.83
CA TRP A 242 -18.24 9.89 22.66
C TRP A 242 -18.44 10.58 23.99
N GLN A 243 -18.08 11.87 24.05
CA GLN A 243 -18.36 12.78 25.17
C GLN A 243 -18.94 14.07 24.58
N GLY A 244 -20.26 14.17 24.58
CA GLY A 244 -20.98 15.23 23.89
C GLY A 244 -20.75 15.17 22.38
N ASP A 245 -20.18 16.23 21.80
CA ASP A 245 -19.86 16.36 20.37
C ASP A 245 -18.44 15.91 20.00
N ARG A 246 -17.67 15.41 20.97
CA ARG A 246 -16.29 14.97 20.77
C ARG A 246 -16.15 13.46 20.91
N VAL A 247 -15.35 12.88 20.04
CA VAL A 247 -15.00 11.46 20.09
C VAL A 247 -13.50 11.29 20.37
N THR A 248 -13.20 10.40 21.32
CA THR A 248 -11.84 9.90 21.53
C THR A 248 -11.74 8.48 21.00
N VAL A 249 -10.73 8.24 20.18
CA VAL A 249 -10.48 6.95 19.53
C VAL A 249 -9.09 6.48 19.94
N TRP A 250 -9.01 5.31 20.56
CA TRP A 250 -7.74 4.60 20.74
C TRP A 250 -7.61 3.58 19.64
N SER A 251 -6.49 3.60 18.92
CA SER A 251 -6.28 2.72 17.78
C SER A 251 -4.83 2.21 17.72
N SER A 252 -4.68 0.95 17.33
CA SER A 252 -3.39 0.34 17.03
C SER A 252 -2.91 0.76 15.63
N THR A 253 -2.82 2.06 15.36
CA THR A 253 -2.42 2.64 14.08
C THR A 253 -0.99 3.17 14.09
N GLN A 254 -0.34 3.14 12.92
CA GLN A 254 0.96 3.80 12.68
C GLN A 254 0.80 5.29 12.36
N MET A 255 -0.41 5.73 11.96
CA MET A 255 -0.67 7.06 11.41
C MET A 255 -1.88 7.74 12.09
N PRO A 256 -1.74 8.23 13.33
CA PRO A 256 -2.87 8.79 14.09
C PRO A 256 -3.52 10.02 13.43
N PHE A 257 -2.75 10.84 12.72
CA PHE A 257 -3.28 12.01 12.03
C PHE A 257 -4.11 11.62 10.79
N ALA A 258 -3.64 10.66 10.01
CA ALA A 258 -4.41 10.13 8.87
C ALA A 258 -5.68 9.43 9.34
N ALA A 259 -5.63 8.66 10.45
CA ALA A 259 -6.82 8.05 11.04
C ALA A 259 -7.83 9.12 11.50
N ARG A 260 -7.37 10.24 12.07
CA ARG A 260 -8.23 11.36 12.45
C ARG A 260 -8.91 12.00 11.24
N GLU A 261 -8.15 12.27 10.19
CA GLU A 261 -8.67 12.82 8.93
C GLU A 261 -9.70 11.89 8.32
N PHE A 262 -9.40 10.60 8.24
CA PHE A 262 -10.29 9.58 7.72
C PHE A 262 -11.61 9.46 8.49
N ILE A 263 -11.59 9.49 9.83
CA ILE A 263 -12.80 9.51 10.64
C ILE A 263 -13.61 10.77 10.36
N ALA A 264 -12.96 11.91 10.30
CA ALA A 264 -13.63 13.20 10.09
C ALA A 264 -14.30 13.26 8.70
N GLU A 265 -13.60 12.83 7.67
CA GLU A 265 -14.09 12.83 6.29
C GLU A 265 -15.25 11.85 6.09
N THR A 266 -15.08 10.59 6.51
CA THR A 266 -16.09 9.54 6.27
C THR A 266 -17.36 9.70 7.06
N LEU A 267 -17.32 10.38 8.22
CA LEU A 267 -18.47 10.60 9.09
C LEU A 267 -18.98 12.05 9.08
N ASP A 268 -18.45 12.88 8.17
CA ASP A 268 -18.77 14.31 8.06
C ASP A 268 -18.65 15.05 9.41
N LEU A 269 -17.51 14.87 10.08
CA LEU A 269 -17.22 15.46 11.38
C LEU A 269 -16.15 16.54 11.28
N PRO A 270 -16.24 17.62 12.07
CA PRO A 270 -15.13 18.55 12.19
C PRO A 270 -13.88 17.84 12.76
N GLN A 271 -12.71 17.98 12.14
CA GLN A 271 -11.47 17.35 12.65
C GLN A 271 -11.17 17.69 14.13
N ARG A 272 -11.55 18.89 14.59
CA ARG A 272 -11.38 19.32 15.99
C ARG A 272 -12.21 18.51 16.98
N SER A 273 -13.26 17.81 16.54
CA SER A 273 -14.09 16.95 17.38
C SER A 273 -13.54 15.53 17.51
N VAL A 274 -12.52 15.17 16.73
CA VAL A 274 -11.91 13.83 16.71
C VAL A 274 -10.53 13.87 17.36
N ARG A 275 -10.34 13.05 18.39
CA ARG A 275 -9.04 12.81 19.04
C ARG A 275 -8.63 11.36 18.85
N VAL A 276 -7.47 11.11 18.23
CA VAL A 276 -6.89 9.77 18.11
C VAL A 276 -5.70 9.63 19.05
N ILE A 277 -5.71 8.55 19.83
CA ILE A 277 -4.65 8.18 20.77
C ILE A 277 -4.08 6.84 20.34
N VAL A 278 -2.76 6.78 20.19
CA VAL A 278 -2.04 5.53 19.92
C VAL A 278 -1.42 5.06 21.23
N THR A 279 -1.72 3.82 21.60
CA THR A 279 -1.07 3.10 22.70
C THR A 279 0.22 2.44 22.20
N HIS A 280 0.76 1.44 22.89
CA HIS A 280 1.80 0.61 22.29
C HIS A 280 1.25 -0.11 21.07
N VAL A 281 2.08 -0.24 20.00
CA VAL A 281 1.75 -0.96 18.78
C VAL A 281 2.66 -2.18 18.65
N GLY A 282 2.05 -3.35 18.57
CA GLY A 282 2.72 -4.65 18.53
C GLY A 282 3.08 -5.12 17.12
N GLY A 283 3.66 -4.21 16.30
CA GLY A 283 4.00 -4.41 14.90
C GLY A 283 2.94 -3.80 13.97
N GLY A 284 3.38 -3.34 12.81
CA GLY A 284 2.50 -2.75 11.79
C GLY A 284 3.02 -2.97 10.38
N PHE A 285 4.31 -2.69 10.14
CA PHE A 285 5.03 -2.94 8.89
C PHE A 285 4.37 -2.32 7.65
N GLY A 286 3.63 -1.23 7.84
CA GLY A 286 2.79 -0.61 6.82
C GLY A 286 1.32 -1.04 6.92
N GLY A 287 1.01 -2.27 7.28
CA GLY A 287 -0.35 -2.77 7.36
C GLY A 287 -1.26 -2.06 8.38
N LYS A 288 -0.72 -1.28 9.31
CA LYS A 288 -1.47 -0.41 10.23
C LYS A 288 -1.34 1.07 9.86
N SER A 289 -1.07 1.38 8.58
CA SER A 289 -1.02 2.73 8.05
C SER A 289 -2.42 3.21 7.64
N GLY A 290 -2.78 4.43 8.00
CA GLY A 290 -4.10 4.99 7.71
C GLY A 290 -5.20 4.54 8.68
N GLY A 291 -6.43 4.88 8.35
CA GLY A 291 -7.65 4.47 9.06
C GLY A 291 -8.38 3.38 8.29
N HIS A 292 -8.91 2.38 8.98
CA HIS A 292 -9.60 1.26 8.33
C HIS A 292 -10.97 0.98 8.97
N PHE A 293 -11.02 0.82 10.28
CA PHE A 293 -12.25 0.49 11.02
C PHE A 293 -12.64 1.54 12.03
N GLU A 294 -11.77 2.51 12.28
CA GLU A 294 -12.03 3.57 13.22
C GLU A 294 -13.38 4.25 12.94
N PRO A 295 -13.73 4.63 11.70
CA PRO A 295 -15.05 5.24 11.43
C PRO A 295 -16.22 4.31 11.78
N HIS A 296 -16.12 3.02 11.49
CA HIS A 296 -17.18 2.05 11.84
C HIS A 296 -17.39 1.97 13.35
N VAL A 297 -16.30 1.91 14.12
CA VAL A 297 -16.36 1.84 15.60
C VAL A 297 -16.86 3.15 16.19
N VAL A 298 -16.48 4.29 15.61
CA VAL A 298 -16.97 5.62 16.01
C VAL A 298 -18.47 5.75 15.77
N ALA A 299 -18.97 5.30 14.59
CA ALA A 299 -20.40 5.29 14.27
C ALA A 299 -21.18 4.36 15.21
N LEU A 300 -20.64 3.15 15.47
CA LEU A 300 -21.24 2.22 16.43
C LEU A 300 -21.28 2.78 17.86
N ALA A 301 -20.21 3.43 18.31
CA ALA A 301 -20.19 4.03 19.65
C ALA A 301 -21.23 5.13 19.81
N ARG A 302 -21.48 5.90 18.74
CA ARG A 302 -22.56 6.91 18.71
C ARG A 302 -23.93 6.26 18.77
N ALA A 303 -24.17 5.24 17.95
CA ALA A 303 -25.44 4.53 17.91
C ALA A 303 -25.74 3.77 19.20
N ALA A 304 -24.72 3.17 19.86
CA ALA A 304 -24.86 2.44 21.11
C ALA A 304 -24.93 3.35 22.36
N GLY A 305 -24.57 4.64 22.24
CA GLY A 305 -24.48 5.57 23.38
C GLY A 305 -23.47 5.15 24.46
N ARG A 306 -22.45 4.39 24.09
CA ARG A 306 -21.45 3.78 24.99
C ARG A 306 -20.07 3.71 24.31
N PRO A 307 -18.99 3.55 25.10
CA PRO A 307 -17.71 3.14 24.55
C PRO A 307 -17.84 1.79 23.83
N VAL A 308 -17.26 1.69 22.63
CA VAL A 308 -17.28 0.45 21.84
C VAL A 308 -15.85 0.04 21.51
N ARG A 309 -15.55 -1.23 21.70
CA ARG A 309 -14.25 -1.85 21.35
C ARG A 309 -14.42 -2.89 20.25
N LEU A 310 -13.62 -2.76 19.21
CA LEU A 310 -13.36 -3.80 18.23
C LEU A 310 -11.98 -4.39 18.51
N VAL A 311 -11.86 -5.70 18.57
CA VAL A 311 -10.59 -6.43 18.53
C VAL A 311 -10.77 -7.55 17.52
N LEU A 312 -9.93 -7.52 16.48
CA LEU A 312 -9.97 -8.53 15.43
C LEU A 312 -9.28 -9.81 15.89
N ASP A 313 -9.79 -10.95 15.47
CA ASP A 313 -9.05 -12.21 15.54
C ASP A 313 -8.04 -12.32 14.37
N ARG A 314 -7.25 -13.38 14.33
CA ARG A 314 -6.23 -13.54 13.28
C ARG A 314 -6.84 -13.80 11.90
N LYS A 315 -7.99 -14.47 11.82
CA LYS A 315 -8.70 -14.70 10.56
C LYS A 315 -9.25 -13.37 10.02
N GLU A 316 -9.86 -12.57 10.88
CA GLU A 316 -10.34 -11.24 10.54
C GLU A 316 -9.18 -10.31 10.10
N GLU A 317 -8.00 -10.41 10.76
CA GLU A 317 -6.80 -9.65 10.38
C GLU A 317 -6.35 -9.97 8.96
N PHE A 318 -6.47 -11.22 8.50
CA PHE A 318 -6.17 -11.60 7.12
C PHE A 318 -7.24 -11.19 6.09
N LEU A 319 -8.42 -10.81 6.54
CA LEU A 319 -9.50 -10.27 5.71
C LEU A 319 -9.63 -8.73 5.82
N LEU A 320 -8.51 -8.04 6.06
CA LEU A 320 -8.51 -6.57 6.17
C LEU A 320 -8.30 -5.91 4.81
N PRO A 321 -8.98 -4.78 4.54
CA PRO A 321 -8.56 -3.91 3.45
C PRO A 321 -7.21 -3.27 3.80
N ASP A 322 -6.44 -2.94 2.75
CA ASP A 322 -5.19 -2.19 2.81
C ASP A 322 -4.12 -2.84 3.73
N HIS A 323 -4.09 -4.16 3.79
CA HIS A 323 -3.27 -4.93 4.74
C HIS A 323 -2.40 -6.01 4.09
N ARG A 324 -2.34 -6.09 2.78
CA ARG A 324 -1.47 -7.02 2.06
C ARG A 324 -0.66 -6.29 1.00
N ARG A 325 0.48 -6.86 0.64
CA ARG A 325 1.25 -6.42 -0.52
C ARG A 325 0.48 -6.78 -1.79
N GLU A 326 0.53 -5.91 -2.77
CA GLU A 326 -0.04 -6.08 -4.08
C GLU A 326 0.56 -7.30 -4.82
N ARG A 327 -0.27 -8.03 -5.56
CA ARG A 327 0.17 -9.01 -6.55
C ARG A 327 0.65 -8.25 -7.80
N MET A 328 1.69 -8.77 -8.46
CA MET A 328 2.29 -8.11 -9.62
C MET A 328 2.66 -9.10 -10.72
N VAL A 329 2.52 -8.67 -11.97
CA VAL A 329 3.14 -9.28 -13.14
C VAL A 329 4.11 -8.27 -13.73
N LEU A 330 5.35 -8.69 -13.97
CA LEU A 330 6.40 -7.83 -14.51
C LEU A 330 6.97 -8.48 -15.77
N GLU A 331 6.87 -7.79 -16.88
CA GLU A 331 7.48 -8.16 -18.16
C GLU A 331 8.59 -7.16 -18.43
N LEU A 332 9.82 -7.65 -18.55
CA LEU A 332 11.01 -6.85 -18.81
C LEU A 332 11.68 -7.31 -20.08
N GLU A 333 12.10 -6.35 -20.89
CA GLU A 333 12.86 -6.58 -22.12
C GLU A 333 14.05 -5.62 -22.14
N SER A 334 15.27 -6.14 -22.35
CA SER A 334 16.45 -5.31 -22.48
C SER A 334 17.23 -5.63 -23.75
N GLY A 335 17.64 -4.59 -24.46
CA GLY A 335 18.56 -4.67 -25.59
C GLY A 335 19.98 -4.39 -25.12
N VAL A 336 20.90 -5.30 -25.45
CA VAL A 336 22.30 -5.27 -24.97
C VAL A 336 23.28 -5.50 -26.11
N THR A 337 24.46 -4.91 -25.98
CA THR A 337 25.58 -5.20 -26.88
C THR A 337 26.34 -6.45 -26.42
N GLN A 338 27.16 -7.03 -27.31
CA GLN A 338 27.96 -8.22 -27.00
C GLN A 338 28.95 -8.00 -25.83
N ASP A 339 29.37 -6.76 -25.60
CA ASP A 339 30.26 -6.40 -24.50
C ASP A 339 29.52 -6.18 -23.18
N GLY A 340 28.18 -6.36 -23.14
CA GLY A 340 27.36 -6.26 -21.95
C GLY A 340 26.84 -4.83 -21.62
N THR A 341 26.94 -3.89 -22.53
CA THR A 341 26.33 -2.56 -22.34
C THR A 341 24.84 -2.63 -22.57
N VAL A 342 24.03 -2.20 -21.61
CA VAL A 342 22.57 -2.13 -21.75
C VAL A 342 22.20 -0.83 -22.47
N LEU A 343 21.60 -0.98 -23.68
CA LEU A 343 21.22 0.14 -24.54
C LEU A 343 19.81 0.63 -24.24
N ALA A 344 18.91 -0.28 -23.95
CA ALA A 344 17.52 0.04 -23.69
C ALA A 344 16.87 -0.96 -22.74
N ARG A 345 15.82 -0.48 -22.04
CA ARG A 345 14.88 -1.33 -21.31
C ARG A 345 13.45 -0.95 -21.63
N ARG A 346 12.63 -1.94 -21.99
CA ARG A 346 11.18 -1.84 -21.99
C ARG A 346 10.63 -2.62 -20.81
N GLY A 347 9.50 -2.17 -20.26
CA GLY A 347 8.80 -2.86 -19.20
C GLY A 347 7.30 -2.68 -19.28
N ARG A 348 6.56 -3.75 -19.00
CA ARG A 348 5.12 -3.70 -18.71
C ARG A 348 4.90 -4.29 -17.33
N ILE A 349 4.31 -3.51 -16.44
CA ILE A 349 4.08 -3.89 -15.06
C ILE A 349 2.58 -3.84 -14.79
N LEU A 350 2.01 -4.93 -14.31
CA LEU A 350 0.64 -5.02 -13.86
C LEU A 350 0.64 -5.09 -12.35
N VAL A 351 -0.01 -4.13 -11.70
CA VAL A 351 -0.14 -4.03 -10.25
C VAL A 351 -1.60 -4.23 -9.88
N ASP A 352 -1.89 -5.18 -9.02
CA ASP A 352 -3.23 -5.43 -8.53
C ASP A 352 -3.69 -4.27 -7.63
N ASN A 353 -4.56 -3.40 -8.18
CA ASN A 353 -5.24 -2.34 -7.42
C ASN A 353 -6.36 -2.91 -6.56
N VAL A 354 -6.70 -4.17 -6.79
CA VAL A 354 -7.71 -4.89 -6.03
C VAL A 354 -9.11 -4.27 -6.13
N ALA A 355 -9.99 -4.47 -5.15
CA ALA A 355 -11.37 -3.99 -5.24
C ALA A 355 -11.52 -2.47 -5.06
N TYR A 356 -10.58 -1.79 -4.41
CA TYR A 356 -10.65 -0.36 -4.10
C TYR A 356 -9.27 0.29 -4.07
N SER A 357 -9.17 1.49 -4.63
CA SER A 357 -7.92 2.25 -4.64
C SER A 357 -7.63 2.89 -3.29
N GLY A 358 -6.48 2.54 -2.73
CA GLY A 358 -5.87 3.27 -1.63
C GLY A 358 -4.69 4.11 -2.12
N ALA A 359 -3.48 3.63 -1.85
CA ALA A 359 -2.23 4.22 -2.33
C ALA A 359 -1.66 3.50 -3.57
N GLU A 360 -2.34 2.50 -4.11
CA GLU A 360 -1.88 1.63 -5.19
C GLU A 360 -1.52 2.39 -6.47
N PRO A 361 -2.22 3.46 -6.89
CA PRO A 361 -1.78 4.27 -8.03
C PRO A 361 -0.38 4.86 -7.84
N LEU A 362 -0.02 5.29 -6.61
CA LEU A 362 1.35 5.73 -6.28
C LEU A 362 2.33 4.56 -6.27
N PHE A 363 1.93 3.40 -5.80
CA PHE A 363 2.77 2.19 -5.79
C PHE A 363 3.03 1.70 -7.21
N SER A 364 2.05 1.76 -8.10
CA SER A 364 2.21 1.47 -9.52
C SER A 364 3.22 2.43 -10.18
N GLN A 365 3.15 3.73 -9.90
CA GLN A 365 4.13 4.70 -10.35
C GLN A 365 5.53 4.40 -9.80
N LEU A 366 5.64 4.09 -8.51
CA LEU A 366 6.89 3.71 -7.88
C LEU A 366 7.48 2.42 -8.49
N ALA A 367 6.62 1.45 -8.85
CA ALA A 367 7.05 0.23 -9.53
C ALA A 367 7.75 0.53 -10.86
N ALA A 368 7.17 1.42 -11.69
CA ALA A 368 7.80 1.84 -12.94
C ALA A 368 9.17 2.50 -12.71
N MET A 369 9.29 3.36 -11.68
CA MET A 369 10.56 4.01 -11.33
C MET A 369 11.62 3.00 -10.86
N ILE A 370 11.26 2.05 -9.99
CA ILE A 370 12.18 1.05 -9.45
C ILE A 370 12.62 0.06 -10.53
N ALA A 371 11.79 -0.22 -11.53
CA ALA A 371 12.11 -1.19 -12.60
C ALA A 371 13.30 -0.74 -13.47
N ALA A 372 13.53 0.55 -13.61
CA ALA A 372 14.73 1.07 -14.26
C ALA A 372 16.00 0.73 -13.43
N GLY A 373 15.91 0.87 -12.10
CA GLY A 373 16.99 0.53 -11.18
C GLY A 373 18.16 1.51 -11.17
N PRO A 374 19.26 1.13 -10.51
CA PRO A 374 20.46 1.96 -10.38
C PRO A 374 21.39 1.81 -11.59
N TYR A 375 20.84 1.55 -12.76
CA TYR A 375 21.60 1.29 -13.96
C TYR A 375 21.56 2.46 -14.93
N ARG A 376 22.63 2.67 -15.67
CA ARG A 376 22.71 3.59 -16.80
C ARG A 376 21.91 3.02 -17.96
N LEU A 377 20.76 3.60 -18.19
CA LEU A 377 19.83 3.20 -19.25
C LEU A 377 19.61 4.40 -20.20
N PRO A 378 20.32 4.45 -21.34
CA PRO A 378 20.15 5.55 -22.30
C PRO A 378 18.73 5.68 -22.83
N SER A 379 18.07 4.54 -23.01
CA SER A 379 16.69 4.51 -23.50
C SER A 379 15.81 3.62 -22.63
N VAL A 380 14.65 4.14 -22.24
CA VAL A 380 13.69 3.44 -21.37
C VAL A 380 12.28 3.69 -21.83
N HIS A 381 11.45 2.66 -21.85
CA HIS A 381 10.00 2.74 -21.99
C HIS A 381 9.35 1.73 -21.05
N ILE A 382 8.93 2.18 -19.87
CA ILE A 382 8.29 1.35 -18.87
C ILE A 382 6.88 1.85 -18.63
N THR A 383 5.89 0.98 -18.80
CA THR A 383 4.48 1.24 -18.48
C THR A 383 4.06 0.41 -17.28
N SER A 384 3.42 1.03 -16.31
CA SER A 384 2.82 0.35 -15.17
C SER A 384 1.32 0.63 -15.12
N HIS A 385 0.53 -0.42 -14.97
CA HIS A 385 -0.92 -0.41 -14.86
C HIS A 385 -1.35 -0.77 -13.44
N CYS A 386 -2.22 0.01 -12.86
CA CYS A 386 -2.85 -0.24 -11.56
C CYS A 386 -4.27 -0.74 -11.80
N ILE A 387 -4.54 -2.03 -11.56
CA ILE A 387 -5.66 -2.72 -12.15
C ILE A 387 -6.68 -3.12 -11.09
N TYR A 388 -7.95 -2.72 -11.27
CA TYR A 388 -9.05 -3.19 -10.43
C TYR A 388 -9.33 -4.68 -10.65
N THR A 389 -9.47 -5.41 -9.55
CA THR A 389 -9.93 -6.80 -9.50
C THR A 389 -10.87 -7.02 -8.31
N ASN A 390 -11.68 -8.08 -8.34
CA ASN A 390 -12.54 -8.44 -7.21
C ASN A 390 -11.78 -9.19 -6.10
N THR A 391 -10.60 -8.69 -5.73
CA THR A 391 -9.76 -9.25 -4.68
C THR A 391 -9.67 -8.32 -3.48
N GLN A 392 -9.15 -8.83 -2.36
CA GLN A 392 -8.97 -8.06 -1.13
C GLN A 392 -8.10 -6.83 -1.35
N PRO A 393 -8.53 -5.63 -0.92
CA PRO A 393 -7.72 -4.41 -1.04
C PRO A 393 -6.31 -4.56 -0.46
N SER A 394 -5.30 -4.19 -1.27
CA SER A 394 -3.90 -4.14 -0.88
C SER A 394 -3.56 -2.83 -0.17
N GLY A 395 -2.32 -2.69 0.29
CA GLY A 395 -1.85 -1.49 0.97
C GLY A 395 -0.35 -1.49 1.21
N ALA A 396 0.11 -0.53 1.98
CA ALA A 396 1.52 -0.41 2.28
C ALA A 396 2.02 -1.58 3.12
N VAL A 397 2.89 -2.41 2.56
CA VAL A 397 3.66 -3.42 3.30
C VAL A 397 5.13 -3.16 3.07
N ARG A 398 5.89 -2.91 4.12
CA ARG A 398 7.34 -2.63 4.20
C ARG A 398 8.06 -2.58 2.86
N ALA A 399 8.43 -1.38 2.39
CA ALA A 399 8.90 -1.07 1.05
C ALA A 399 7.87 -1.47 -0.04
N PRO A 400 6.71 -0.76 -0.16
CA PRO A 400 5.71 -1.04 -1.20
C PRO A 400 6.35 -1.22 -2.57
N THR A 401 5.93 -2.22 -3.33
CA THR A 401 6.48 -2.65 -4.63
C THR A 401 7.96 -3.00 -4.67
N GLY A 402 8.77 -2.36 -3.84
CA GLY A 402 10.23 -2.43 -3.89
C GLY A 402 10.82 -3.84 -3.94
N PRO A 403 10.50 -4.78 -3.02
CA PRO A 403 11.04 -6.13 -3.07
C PRO A 403 10.70 -6.89 -4.35
N ALA A 404 9.45 -6.81 -4.81
CA ALA A 404 8.99 -7.51 -6.01
C ALA A 404 9.71 -7.00 -7.26
N VAL A 405 9.73 -5.68 -7.45
CA VAL A 405 10.32 -5.06 -8.63
C VAL A 405 11.85 -5.19 -8.63
N THR A 406 12.47 -5.05 -7.44
CA THR A 406 13.93 -5.22 -7.33
C THR A 406 14.32 -6.66 -7.62
N TRP A 407 13.61 -7.65 -7.07
CA TRP A 407 13.85 -9.05 -7.36
C TRP A 407 13.74 -9.33 -8.87
N ALA A 408 12.65 -8.93 -9.52
CA ALA A 408 12.44 -9.16 -10.94
C ALA A 408 13.53 -8.48 -11.80
N ARG A 409 13.88 -7.23 -11.48
CA ARG A 409 14.92 -6.48 -12.16
C ARG A 409 16.31 -7.14 -12.03
N GLU A 410 16.67 -7.57 -10.82
CA GLU A 410 18.00 -8.17 -10.60
C GLU A 410 18.10 -9.58 -11.19
N GLN A 411 17.00 -10.37 -11.17
CA GLN A 411 16.95 -11.63 -11.91
C GLN A 411 17.09 -11.40 -13.42
N HIS A 412 16.45 -10.36 -13.96
CA HIS A 412 16.60 -10.00 -15.37
C HIS A 412 18.03 -9.61 -15.74
N ILE A 413 18.77 -8.95 -14.84
CA ILE A 413 20.20 -8.68 -15.03
C ILE A 413 21.03 -9.97 -15.06
N ASP A 414 20.71 -10.94 -14.19
CA ASP A 414 21.40 -12.24 -14.19
C ASP A 414 21.10 -13.04 -15.48
N GLU A 415 19.86 -13.04 -15.96
CA GLU A 415 19.49 -13.65 -17.25
C GLU A 415 20.21 -13.00 -18.46
N ILE A 416 20.46 -11.67 -18.39
CA ILE A 416 21.27 -10.99 -19.41
C ILE A 416 22.72 -11.49 -19.33
N ALA A 417 23.28 -11.61 -18.13
CA ALA A 417 24.64 -12.11 -17.94
C ALA A 417 24.80 -13.54 -18.47
N ASP A 418 23.86 -14.42 -18.14
CA ASP A 418 23.81 -15.81 -18.66
C ASP A 418 23.72 -15.84 -20.18
N ARG A 419 22.87 -15.01 -20.78
CA ARG A 419 22.72 -14.91 -22.24
C ARG A 419 24.01 -14.50 -22.96
N LEU A 420 24.83 -13.66 -22.31
CA LEU A 420 26.09 -13.18 -22.83
C LEU A 420 27.29 -14.04 -22.41
N ALA A 421 27.08 -15.08 -21.59
CA ALA A 421 28.13 -15.85 -20.92
C ALA A 421 29.13 -14.96 -20.17
N MET A 422 28.62 -13.94 -19.49
CA MET A 422 29.37 -12.94 -18.73
C MET A 422 29.13 -13.14 -17.22
N ASP A 423 30.13 -12.81 -16.40
CA ASP A 423 29.97 -12.76 -14.95
C ASP A 423 28.91 -11.72 -14.56
N PRO A 424 27.90 -12.08 -13.72
CA PRO A 424 26.85 -11.14 -13.32
C PRO A 424 27.34 -9.89 -12.61
N LEU A 425 28.46 -9.96 -11.88
CA LEU A 425 29.07 -8.79 -11.22
C LEU A 425 29.75 -7.88 -12.24
N GLU A 426 30.39 -8.45 -13.25
CA GLU A 426 31.00 -7.66 -14.33
C GLU A 426 29.94 -6.91 -15.12
N LEU A 427 28.79 -7.57 -15.44
CA LEU A 427 27.66 -6.93 -16.10
C LEU A 427 27.13 -5.76 -15.25
N ARG A 428 26.95 -5.95 -13.93
CA ARG A 428 26.54 -4.88 -13.01
C ARG A 428 27.56 -3.75 -12.96
N ARG A 429 28.84 -4.04 -12.78
CA ARG A 429 29.91 -3.07 -12.74
C ARG A 429 29.94 -2.16 -13.96
N ARG A 430 29.69 -2.73 -15.12
CA ARG A 430 29.63 -2.02 -16.39
C ARG A 430 28.48 -1.04 -16.47
N ASN A 431 27.33 -1.43 -15.97
CA ASN A 431 26.07 -0.71 -16.15
C ASN A 431 25.60 0.12 -14.93
N LEU A 432 26.19 -0.05 -13.74
CA LEU A 432 25.82 0.76 -12.58
C LEU A 432 26.07 2.25 -12.83
N MET A 433 25.17 3.08 -12.33
CA MET A 433 25.27 4.54 -12.37
C MET A 433 26.49 5.04 -11.61
N ARG A 434 27.05 6.13 -12.09
CA ARG A 434 28.21 6.83 -11.53
C ARG A 434 27.85 8.30 -11.29
N ASP A 435 28.72 9.00 -10.57
CA ASP A 435 28.56 10.42 -10.33
C ASP A 435 28.37 11.19 -11.63
N GLY A 436 27.35 12.04 -11.65
CA GLY A 436 26.97 12.83 -12.81
C GLY A 436 26.07 12.11 -13.81
N ASP A 437 25.81 10.79 -13.65
CA ASP A 437 24.83 10.11 -14.50
C ASP A 437 23.42 10.57 -14.18
N GLU A 438 22.63 10.74 -15.22
CA GLU A 438 21.23 11.07 -15.12
C GLU A 438 20.37 9.80 -15.13
N SER A 439 19.48 9.67 -14.12
CA SER A 439 18.54 8.56 -14.03
C SER A 439 17.46 8.63 -15.13
N PRO A 440 16.74 7.53 -15.40
CA PRO A 440 15.59 7.56 -16.33
C PRO A 440 14.49 8.54 -15.97
N THR A 441 14.44 9.01 -14.74
CA THR A 441 13.50 10.03 -14.24
C THR A 441 14.06 11.45 -14.24
N GLY A 442 15.24 11.66 -14.84
CA GLY A 442 15.86 12.98 -15.00
C GLY A 442 16.63 13.50 -13.78
N GLN A 443 16.81 12.66 -12.74
CA GLN A 443 17.62 13.04 -11.58
C GLN A 443 19.10 12.77 -11.85
N VAL A 444 19.95 13.74 -11.55
CA VAL A 444 21.39 13.59 -11.54
C VAL A 444 21.84 13.35 -10.10
N PHE A 445 22.59 12.29 -9.86
CA PHE A 445 23.06 11.93 -8.56
C PHE A 445 24.55 12.24 -8.42
N ASP A 446 24.93 12.72 -7.24
CA ASP A 446 26.30 12.93 -6.80
C ASP A 446 26.62 12.00 -5.64
N GLU A 447 27.87 11.65 -5.45
CA GLU A 447 28.37 10.79 -4.36
C GLU A 447 27.77 9.36 -4.38
N ILE A 448 27.64 8.75 -5.59
CA ILE A 448 27.14 7.38 -5.76
C ILE A 448 28.21 6.36 -5.38
N SER A 449 27.99 5.61 -4.30
CA SER A 449 28.91 4.55 -3.83
C SER A 449 28.49 3.13 -4.27
N ALA A 450 27.69 2.97 -5.32
CA ALA A 450 27.14 1.67 -5.71
C ALA A 450 28.23 0.63 -6.04
N ILE A 451 29.25 1.03 -6.79
CA ILE A 451 30.38 0.14 -7.15
C ILE A 451 31.22 -0.20 -5.92
N GLU A 452 31.55 0.79 -5.08
CA GLU A 452 32.32 0.57 -3.85
C GLU A 452 31.61 -0.39 -2.88
N VAL A 453 30.28 -0.23 -2.72
CA VAL A 453 29.45 -1.12 -1.88
C VAL A 453 29.46 -2.54 -2.45
N MET A 454 29.29 -2.70 -3.76
CA MET A 454 29.36 -3.99 -4.44
C MET A 454 30.73 -4.65 -4.24
N ASP A 455 31.84 -3.93 -4.49
CA ASP A 455 33.20 -4.46 -4.36
C ASP A 455 33.51 -4.88 -2.93
N ARG A 456 33.05 -4.10 -1.95
CA ARG A 456 33.21 -4.47 -0.54
C ARG A 456 32.41 -5.71 -0.17
N ALA A 457 31.19 -5.87 -0.68
CA ALA A 457 30.39 -7.06 -0.46
C ALA A 457 31.04 -8.29 -1.08
N VAL A 458 31.52 -8.20 -2.34
CA VAL A 458 32.28 -9.24 -3.04
C VAL A 458 33.48 -9.72 -2.22
N THR A 459 34.28 -8.78 -1.70
CA THR A 459 35.44 -9.08 -0.86
C THR A 459 35.03 -9.76 0.45
N LEU A 460 33.96 -9.28 1.09
CA LEU A 460 33.53 -9.81 2.40
C LEU A 460 33.00 -11.24 2.33
N ILE A 461 32.39 -11.65 1.20
CA ILE A 461 31.84 -12.99 1.01
C ILE A 461 32.83 -13.96 0.33
N GLY A 462 34.02 -13.48 -0.11
CA GLY A 462 34.98 -14.32 -0.86
C GLY A 462 34.40 -14.79 -2.21
N TYR A 463 33.69 -13.92 -2.92
CA TYR A 463 33.12 -14.28 -4.24
C TYR A 463 34.21 -14.68 -5.23
N GLY A 464 34.10 -15.88 -5.83
CA GLY A 464 35.09 -16.43 -6.76
C GLY A 464 36.23 -17.17 -6.07
N GLU A 465 36.27 -17.24 -4.74
CA GLU A 465 37.15 -18.16 -4.02
C GLU A 465 36.48 -19.54 -3.96
N ASP A 466 37.26 -20.58 -4.25
CA ASP A 466 36.74 -21.97 -4.11
C ASP A 466 36.35 -22.24 -2.66
N LEU A 467 35.07 -22.51 -2.41
CA LEU A 467 34.51 -22.89 -1.10
C LEU A 467 34.75 -24.38 -0.83
#